data_3a0835c7b8a72beb3fde93a50f86be00
#
_entry.id   3a0835c7b8a72beb3fde93a50f86be00
#
_cell.length_a   1.000
_cell.length_b   1.000
_cell.length_c   1.000
_cell.angle_alpha   90.00
_cell.angle_beta   90.00
_cell.angle_gamma   90.00
#
_symmetry.space_group_name_H-M   'P 1'
#
loop_
_entity.id
_entity.type
_entity.pdbx_description
1 polymer ?
#
loop_
_entity_poly.entity_id
_entity_poly.type
_entity_poly.pdbx_seq_one_letter_code
_entity_poly.pdbx_strand_id
1 'polypeptide(L)'
;MEYKITKEELGNDWLYSTLVALNKCMAEHGLPLYVVDARARDVAMKLMKGDEPKRRTEDLDVAIAIEDWQTFDDICKTLENNHFKRHGETQKFFYKGVNGDLDFEVDIVPFGGVAVDEKIGWPPEGNPVMSVKCFQDVMNEAVTVIVNGEIEVKMAPLCGQFLIKLDTWNDRNASTDKDAEDMLFILKNYLDIQLLYQKDNVPPDVVTFDNESLDAIIWGAQWLAYDISKLLTTEHLQFYADLASAELKKEEKSNLIYHFMKYYGNSEMGDFSSNYEPCRQIWSVFVKIFSKELEERKKQ
;
A
#
# COMPACT_ATOMS: atom_id res chain seq x y z
N MET A 1 11.85 -10.40 -6.53
CA MET A 1 12.14 -9.62 -7.76
C MET A 1 13.00 -8.44 -7.36
N GLU A 2 13.97 -8.02 -8.20
CA GLU A 2 14.87 -6.89 -7.91
C GLU A 2 14.68 -5.81 -8.97
N TYR A 3 14.53 -4.57 -8.53
CA TYR A 3 14.46 -3.39 -9.38
C TYR A 3 15.63 -2.45 -9.09
N LYS A 4 16.00 -1.63 -10.07
CA LYS A 4 17.06 -0.61 -9.94
C LYS A 4 16.49 0.72 -10.36
N ILE A 5 16.75 1.75 -9.56
CA ILE A 5 16.38 3.14 -9.84
C ILE A 5 17.57 4.04 -9.54
N THR A 6 17.87 4.97 -10.43
CA THR A 6 18.90 5.97 -10.17
C THR A 6 18.34 7.10 -9.30
N LYS A 7 19.25 7.90 -8.72
CA LYS A 7 18.87 9.09 -7.97
C LYS A 7 18.09 10.09 -8.84
N GLU A 8 18.48 10.25 -10.11
CA GLU A 8 17.83 11.12 -11.07
C GLU A 8 16.41 10.64 -11.40
N GLU A 9 16.23 9.33 -11.61
CA GLU A 9 14.93 8.71 -11.84
C GLU A 9 14.02 8.81 -10.62
N LEU A 10 14.59 8.72 -9.40
CA LEU A 10 13.82 8.97 -8.16
C LEU A 10 13.23 10.39 -8.15
N GLY A 11 13.97 11.37 -8.74
CA GLY A 11 13.47 12.71 -9.03
C GLY A 11 13.27 13.59 -7.79
N ASN A 12 13.86 13.21 -6.64
CA ASN A 12 13.77 13.97 -5.40
C ASN A 12 15.03 13.72 -4.55
N ASP A 13 15.91 14.73 -4.51
CA ASP A 13 17.18 14.66 -3.75
C ASP A 13 16.96 14.53 -2.24
N TRP A 14 15.86 15.09 -1.72
CA TRP A 14 15.55 15.02 -0.29
C TRP A 14 15.09 13.62 0.07
N LEU A 15 14.24 13.01 -0.76
CA LEU A 15 13.84 11.62 -0.60
C LEU A 15 15.05 10.69 -0.62
N TYR A 16 15.94 10.86 -1.61
CA TYR A 16 17.18 10.07 -1.68
C TYR A 16 18.02 10.18 -0.41
N SER A 17 18.30 11.42 0.03
CA SER A 17 19.10 11.66 1.23
C SER A 17 18.45 11.07 2.49
N THR A 18 17.14 11.16 2.59
CA THR A 18 16.35 10.58 3.68
C THR A 18 16.41 9.05 3.67
N LEU A 19 16.26 8.41 2.49
CA LEU A 19 16.37 6.96 2.35
C LEU A 19 17.78 6.46 2.72
N VAL A 20 18.83 7.16 2.32
CA VAL A 20 20.22 6.83 2.72
C VAL A 20 20.37 6.86 4.24
N ALA A 21 19.89 7.93 4.89
CA ALA A 21 19.98 8.07 6.34
C ALA A 21 19.16 7.01 7.09
N LEU A 22 17.92 6.74 6.64
CA LEU A 22 17.06 5.71 7.22
C LEU A 22 17.68 4.32 7.07
N ASN A 23 18.13 3.98 5.85
CA ASN A 23 18.72 2.67 5.59
C ASN A 23 19.94 2.42 6.48
N LYS A 24 20.77 3.44 6.70
CA LYS A 24 21.88 3.35 7.64
C LYS A 24 21.40 3.08 9.07
N CYS A 25 20.43 3.83 9.56
CA CYS A 25 19.86 3.64 10.90
C CYS A 25 19.26 2.24 11.07
N MET A 26 18.50 1.75 10.10
CA MET A 26 17.92 0.40 10.17
C MET A 26 19.00 -0.69 10.12
N ALA A 27 20.04 -0.52 9.32
CA ALA A 27 21.17 -1.45 9.24
C ALA A 27 21.93 -1.59 10.58
N GLU A 28 22.03 -0.52 11.39
CA GLU A 28 22.61 -0.56 12.74
C GLU A 28 21.84 -1.50 13.69
N HIS A 29 20.54 -1.70 13.42
CA HIS A 29 19.66 -2.63 14.16
C HIS A 29 19.46 -3.97 13.45
N GLY A 30 20.11 -4.20 12.30
CA GLY A 30 19.92 -5.42 11.50
C GLY A 30 18.55 -5.57 10.88
N LEU A 31 17.83 -4.48 10.70
CA LEU A 31 16.46 -4.46 10.17
C LEU A 31 16.41 -4.00 8.71
N PRO A 32 15.56 -4.62 7.87
CA PRO A 32 15.26 -4.08 6.56
C PRO A 32 14.42 -2.81 6.66
N LEU A 33 14.63 -1.89 5.72
CA LEU A 33 13.79 -0.71 5.54
C LEU A 33 12.68 -1.03 4.53
N TYR A 34 11.43 -1.06 4.98
CA TYR A 34 10.26 -1.24 4.11
C TYR A 34 9.66 0.12 3.76
N VAL A 35 9.66 0.46 2.47
CA VAL A 35 8.94 1.64 1.96
C VAL A 35 7.50 1.23 1.63
N VAL A 36 6.56 1.97 2.18
CA VAL A 36 5.12 1.69 2.04
C VAL A 36 4.38 2.93 1.57
N ASP A 37 3.06 2.80 1.40
CA ASP A 37 2.13 3.88 1.09
C ASP A 37 2.43 4.63 -0.23
N ALA A 38 2.11 5.91 -0.30
CA ALA A 38 2.06 6.68 -1.53
C ALA A 38 3.44 6.82 -2.21
N ARG A 39 4.55 6.92 -1.44
CA ARG A 39 5.90 6.93 -2.03
C ARG A 39 6.28 5.61 -2.66
N ALA A 40 5.93 4.49 -2.02
CA ALA A 40 6.14 3.18 -2.63
C ALA A 40 5.36 3.06 -3.95
N ARG A 41 4.10 3.54 -3.98
CA ARG A 41 3.29 3.59 -5.20
C ARG A 41 3.96 4.43 -6.29
N ASP A 42 4.40 5.64 -5.96
CA ASP A 42 5.01 6.55 -6.93
C ASP A 42 6.31 5.98 -7.51
N VAL A 43 7.15 5.36 -6.69
CA VAL A 43 8.35 4.65 -7.13
C VAL A 43 7.98 3.44 -7.99
N ALA A 44 6.99 2.65 -7.58
CA ALA A 44 6.52 1.51 -8.36
C ALA A 44 5.99 1.94 -9.73
N MET A 45 5.19 3.02 -9.80
CA MET A 45 4.67 3.55 -11.06
C MET A 45 5.82 4.00 -12.00
N LYS A 46 6.83 4.68 -11.48
CA LYS A 46 8.02 5.05 -12.27
C LYS A 46 8.77 3.84 -12.80
N LEU A 47 9.05 2.86 -11.92
CA LEU A 47 9.74 1.63 -12.29
C LEU A 47 8.96 0.80 -13.32
N MET A 48 7.64 0.79 -13.20
CA MET A 48 6.74 -0.02 -14.03
C MET A 48 6.10 0.76 -15.19
N LYS A 49 6.52 2.01 -15.43
CA LYS A 49 6.03 2.88 -16.51
C LYS A 49 4.50 3.09 -16.46
N GLY A 50 3.94 3.12 -15.26
CA GLY A 50 2.56 3.52 -15.03
C GLY A 50 2.39 5.04 -15.09
N ASP A 51 1.16 5.49 -14.92
CA ASP A 51 0.82 6.91 -14.88
C ASP A 51 1.48 7.64 -13.71
N GLU A 52 1.74 8.94 -13.88
CA GLU A 52 2.12 9.78 -12.75
C GLU A 52 0.89 10.14 -11.91
N PRO A 53 0.96 10.02 -10.57
CA PRO A 53 -0.14 10.40 -9.70
C PRO A 53 -0.41 11.91 -9.78
N LYS A 54 -1.68 12.29 -9.79
CA LYS A 54 -2.10 13.70 -9.81
C LYS A 54 -1.71 14.43 -8.52
N ARG A 55 -1.76 13.73 -7.40
CA ARG A 55 -1.39 14.24 -6.08
C ARG A 55 0.06 13.88 -5.77
N ARG A 56 0.88 14.89 -5.51
CA ARG A 56 2.24 14.68 -5.02
C ARG A 56 2.20 14.39 -3.53
N THR A 57 2.93 13.37 -3.11
CA THR A 57 3.16 13.03 -1.71
C THR A 57 4.43 13.75 -1.24
N GLU A 58 4.40 14.39 -0.07
CA GLU A 58 5.53 15.15 0.48
C GLU A 58 6.24 14.38 1.61
N ASP A 59 5.58 13.40 2.20
CA ASP A 59 6.00 12.52 3.28
C ASP A 59 6.52 11.17 2.77
N LEU A 60 7.23 10.44 3.62
CA LEU A 60 7.70 9.08 3.40
C LEU A 60 7.19 8.17 4.50
N ASP A 61 6.35 7.22 4.15
CA ASP A 61 5.91 6.18 5.07
C ASP A 61 6.83 4.96 4.96
N VAL A 62 7.33 4.52 6.09
CA VAL A 62 8.14 3.31 6.20
C VAL A 62 7.58 2.37 7.27
N ALA A 63 7.73 1.08 7.05
CA ALA A 63 7.38 0.07 8.02
C ALA A 63 8.62 -0.64 8.56
N ILE A 64 8.59 -1.05 9.82
CA ILE A 64 9.65 -1.80 10.47
C ILE A 64 9.09 -2.99 11.25
N ALA A 65 9.66 -4.18 11.04
CA ALA A 65 9.28 -5.38 11.75
C ALA A 65 10.06 -5.47 13.06
N ILE A 66 9.38 -5.36 14.20
CA ILE A 66 10.02 -5.40 15.53
C ILE A 66 9.20 -6.25 16.52
N GLU A 67 9.87 -6.78 17.53
CA GLU A 67 9.27 -7.67 18.52
C GLU A 67 8.67 -6.92 19.71
N ASP A 68 9.24 -5.76 20.08
CA ASP A 68 8.86 -5.01 21.27
C ASP A 68 9.07 -3.50 21.15
N TRP A 69 8.44 -2.74 22.01
CA TRP A 69 8.53 -1.29 22.05
C TRP A 69 9.89 -0.78 22.52
N GLN A 70 10.68 -1.59 23.24
CA GLN A 70 12.05 -1.21 23.62
C GLN A 70 12.94 -1.10 22.38
N THR A 71 12.81 -2.04 21.45
CA THR A 71 13.48 -2.00 20.15
C THR A 71 13.09 -0.73 19.37
N PHE A 72 11.80 -0.34 19.40
CA PHE A 72 11.35 0.91 18.78
C PHE A 72 12.02 2.15 19.42
N ASP A 73 12.09 2.20 20.74
CA ASP A 73 12.73 3.30 21.45
C ASP A 73 14.23 3.40 21.13
N ASP A 74 14.91 2.29 20.97
CA ASP A 74 16.34 2.27 20.61
C ASP A 74 16.55 2.72 19.16
N ILE A 75 15.67 2.35 18.24
CA ILE A 75 15.64 2.87 16.87
C ILE A 75 15.40 4.39 16.87
N CYS A 76 14.45 4.89 17.68
CA CYS A 76 14.19 6.32 17.81
C CYS A 76 15.44 7.10 18.25
N LYS A 77 16.19 6.59 19.22
CA LYS A 77 17.47 7.20 19.66
C LYS A 77 18.52 7.21 18.54
N THR A 78 18.60 6.12 17.76
CA THR A 78 19.49 6.04 16.60
C THR A 78 19.13 7.08 15.55
N LEU A 79 17.83 7.24 15.25
CA LEU A 79 17.33 8.25 14.32
C LEU A 79 17.66 9.67 14.81
N GLU A 80 17.41 9.98 16.09
CA GLU A 80 17.71 11.29 16.67
C GLU A 80 19.21 11.62 16.60
N ASN A 81 20.08 10.64 16.78
CA ASN A 81 21.54 10.78 16.62
C ASN A 81 21.98 10.94 15.13
N ASN A 82 21.12 10.59 14.18
CA ASN A 82 21.37 10.68 12.74
C ASN A 82 20.52 11.76 12.04
N HIS A 83 20.32 12.92 12.71
CA HIS A 83 19.66 14.12 12.18
C HIS A 83 18.15 14.01 11.95
N PHE A 84 17.48 13.01 12.52
CA PHE A 84 16.02 12.99 12.60
C PHE A 84 15.55 13.68 13.86
N LYS A 85 14.49 14.45 13.75
CA LYS A 85 13.84 15.11 14.90
C LYS A 85 12.43 14.56 15.04
N ARG A 86 12.12 14.02 16.22
CA ARG A 86 10.76 13.58 16.55
C ARG A 86 9.84 14.78 16.69
N HIS A 87 8.62 14.66 16.18
CA HIS A 87 7.62 15.73 16.24
C HIS A 87 6.33 15.19 16.85
N GLY A 88 6.00 15.65 18.06
CA GLY A 88 4.72 15.49 18.76
C GLY A 88 4.05 14.11 18.75
N GLU A 89 3.77 13.57 17.57
CA GLU A 89 3.25 12.23 17.35
C GLU A 89 4.38 11.20 17.42
N THR A 90 4.09 10.02 17.93
CA THR A 90 5.11 9.01 18.25
C THR A 90 5.76 8.37 17.03
N GLN A 91 5.06 8.31 15.90
CA GLN A 91 5.53 7.74 14.63
C GLN A 91 6.21 8.74 13.70
N LYS A 92 6.03 10.05 13.93
CA LYS A 92 6.44 11.12 13.01
C LYS A 92 7.81 11.67 13.33
N PHE A 93 8.66 11.70 12.31
CA PHE A 93 9.99 12.26 12.34
C PHE A 93 10.19 13.25 11.19
N PHE A 94 11.11 14.18 11.40
CA PHE A 94 11.59 15.06 10.33
C PHE A 94 13.09 14.87 10.15
N TYR A 95 13.51 14.48 8.97
CA TYR A 95 14.93 14.44 8.61
C TYR A 95 15.42 15.84 8.30
N LYS A 96 16.42 16.29 9.05
CA LYS A 96 16.95 17.65 8.97
C LYS A 96 18.13 17.80 7.99
N GLY A 97 18.62 16.69 7.42
CA GLY A 97 19.86 16.70 6.67
C GLY A 97 21.09 16.89 7.56
N VAL A 98 22.27 16.59 7.03
CA VAL A 98 23.53 16.72 7.78
C VAL A 98 23.82 18.17 8.18
N ASN A 99 23.39 19.13 7.34
CA ASN A 99 23.62 20.56 7.57
C ASN A 99 22.44 21.26 8.26
N GLY A 100 21.34 20.53 8.56
CA GLY A 100 20.13 21.10 9.13
C GLY A 100 19.28 21.93 8.16
N ASP A 101 19.48 21.75 6.86
CA ASP A 101 18.86 22.49 5.76
C ASP A 101 17.64 21.77 5.15
N LEU A 102 17.31 20.57 5.66
CA LEU A 102 16.16 19.79 5.24
C LEU A 102 15.08 19.76 6.32
N ASP A 103 13.85 19.49 5.87
CA ASP A 103 12.70 19.26 6.73
C ASP A 103 11.76 18.26 6.03
N PHE A 104 12.24 17.00 5.92
CA PHE A 104 11.53 15.96 5.20
C PHE A 104 10.79 15.04 6.18
N GLU A 105 9.46 14.97 6.04
CA GLU A 105 8.61 14.20 6.94
C GLU A 105 8.72 12.70 6.66
N VAL A 106 8.83 11.93 7.75
CA VAL A 106 8.89 10.46 7.73
C VAL A 106 7.97 9.91 8.81
N ASP A 107 7.04 9.06 8.41
CA ASP A 107 6.21 8.29 9.34
C ASP A 107 6.74 6.85 9.43
N ILE A 108 7.01 6.39 10.66
CA ILE A 108 7.56 5.05 10.90
C ILE A 108 6.51 4.20 11.61
N VAL A 109 6.01 3.19 10.91
CA VAL A 109 4.98 2.28 11.39
C VAL A 109 5.62 0.95 11.82
N PRO A 110 5.69 0.64 13.12
CA PRO A 110 6.15 -0.67 13.56
C PRO A 110 5.05 -1.72 13.37
N PHE A 111 5.46 -2.96 13.08
CA PHE A 111 4.58 -4.12 13.01
C PHE A 111 5.31 -5.37 13.52
N GLY A 112 4.66 -6.53 13.56
CA GLY A 112 5.22 -7.77 14.08
C GLY A 112 4.87 -8.00 15.55
N GLY A 113 5.82 -8.37 16.39
CA GLY A 113 5.60 -8.73 17.79
C GLY A 113 5.00 -7.62 18.66
N VAL A 114 5.16 -6.36 18.29
CA VAL A 114 4.54 -5.21 19.01
C VAL A 114 3.03 -5.10 18.82
N ALA A 115 2.47 -5.76 17.80
CA ALA A 115 1.05 -5.70 17.53
C ALA A 115 0.26 -6.60 18.48
N VAL A 116 -0.86 -6.10 18.99
CA VAL A 116 -1.83 -6.88 19.76
C VAL A 116 -3.11 -6.95 18.94
N ASP A 117 -3.60 -8.16 18.68
CA ASP A 117 -4.76 -8.37 17.80
C ASP A 117 -4.62 -7.64 16.44
N GLU A 118 -3.39 -7.71 15.86
CA GLU A 118 -3.03 -7.08 14.59
C GLU A 118 -3.20 -5.55 14.55
N LYS A 119 -3.15 -4.93 15.72
CA LYS A 119 -3.19 -3.48 15.89
C LYS A 119 -2.01 -3.01 16.71
N ILE A 120 -1.54 -1.82 16.40
CA ILE A 120 -0.56 -1.11 17.21
C ILE A 120 -1.24 0.06 17.90
N GLY A 121 -0.87 0.25 19.19
CA GLY A 121 -1.27 1.42 19.98
C GLY A 121 -0.02 2.01 20.62
N TRP A 122 0.24 3.28 20.35
CA TRP A 122 1.49 3.94 20.75
C TRP A 122 1.58 4.17 22.26
N PRO A 123 2.69 3.73 22.92
CA PRO A 123 2.91 4.01 24.33
C PRO A 123 3.03 5.51 24.62
N PRO A 124 2.71 5.96 25.87
CA PRO A 124 2.20 5.13 26.99
C PRO A 124 0.69 4.91 26.98
N GLU A 125 -0.09 5.74 26.26
CA GLU A 125 -1.57 5.74 26.31
C GLU A 125 -2.21 4.70 25.40
N GLY A 126 -1.45 4.07 24.51
CA GLY A 126 -1.95 3.15 23.51
C GLY A 126 -2.70 3.84 22.35
N ASN A 127 -2.42 5.13 22.10
CA ASN A 127 -3.07 5.93 21.06
C ASN A 127 -2.05 6.68 20.18
N PRO A 128 -2.35 6.94 18.90
CA PRO A 128 -3.50 6.41 18.17
C PRO A 128 -3.43 4.88 18.02
N VAL A 129 -4.56 4.25 17.70
CA VAL A 129 -4.62 2.83 17.34
C VAL A 129 -4.66 2.71 15.82
N MET A 130 -3.82 1.84 15.25
CA MET A 130 -3.74 1.60 13.81
C MET A 130 -3.74 0.10 13.52
N SER A 131 -4.49 -0.34 12.50
CA SER A 131 -4.39 -1.70 12.00
C SER A 131 -3.07 -1.92 11.26
N VAL A 132 -2.46 -3.08 11.50
CA VAL A 132 -1.29 -3.57 10.76
C VAL A 132 -1.54 -5.01 10.26
N LYS A 133 -2.81 -5.35 10.12
CA LYS A 133 -3.29 -6.70 9.81
C LYS A 133 -2.59 -7.35 8.61
N CYS A 134 -2.52 -6.66 7.49
CA CYS A 134 -1.92 -7.21 6.28
C CYS A 134 -0.40 -7.01 6.16
N PHE A 135 0.24 -6.29 7.11
CA PHE A 135 1.64 -5.87 6.94
C PHE A 135 2.58 -7.06 6.82
N GLN A 136 2.44 -8.09 7.65
CA GLN A 136 3.32 -9.26 7.58
C GLN A 136 3.18 -9.99 6.24
N ASP A 137 1.95 -10.20 5.77
CA ASP A 137 1.69 -10.86 4.48
C ASP A 137 2.30 -10.05 3.32
N VAL A 138 2.08 -8.74 3.32
CA VAL A 138 2.60 -7.83 2.29
C VAL A 138 4.12 -7.78 2.30
N MET A 139 4.74 -7.69 3.48
CA MET A 139 6.19 -7.55 3.60
C MET A 139 6.94 -8.85 3.30
N ASN A 140 6.31 -10.02 3.48
CA ASN A 140 6.87 -11.28 3.04
C ASN A 140 7.08 -11.33 1.51
N GLU A 141 6.24 -10.64 0.76
CA GLU A 141 6.29 -10.53 -0.71
C GLU A 141 6.94 -9.22 -1.19
N ALA A 142 7.57 -8.46 -0.30
CA ALA A 142 8.20 -7.20 -0.64
C ALA A 142 9.29 -7.37 -1.70
N VAL A 143 9.31 -6.46 -2.66
CA VAL A 143 10.31 -6.42 -3.73
C VAL A 143 11.54 -5.63 -3.29
N THR A 144 12.71 -6.02 -3.78
CA THR A 144 13.95 -5.31 -3.52
C THR A 144 14.12 -4.18 -4.54
N VAL A 145 14.38 -2.98 -4.05
CA VAL A 145 14.72 -1.82 -4.88
C VAL A 145 16.11 -1.33 -4.50
N ILE A 146 17.02 -1.37 -5.47
CA ILE A 146 18.37 -0.82 -5.33
C ILE A 146 18.35 0.61 -5.86
N VAL A 147 18.57 1.57 -4.96
CA VAL A 147 18.58 2.99 -5.29
C VAL A 147 20.02 3.45 -5.50
N ASN A 148 20.30 3.99 -6.67
CA ASN A 148 21.60 4.52 -7.10
C ASN A 148 22.78 3.51 -7.01
N GLY A 149 22.49 2.21 -6.90
CA GLY A 149 23.50 1.19 -6.66
C GLY A 149 24.13 1.22 -5.27
N GLU A 150 23.61 2.02 -4.35
CA GLU A 150 24.21 2.30 -3.03
C GLU A 150 23.40 1.74 -1.87
N ILE A 151 22.09 1.81 -1.93
CA ILE A 151 21.18 1.38 -0.86
C ILE A 151 20.15 0.38 -1.36
N GLU A 152 19.84 -0.57 -0.51
CA GLU A 152 18.76 -1.53 -0.73
C GLU A 152 17.60 -1.21 0.20
N VAL A 153 16.40 -1.04 -0.39
CA VAL A 153 15.15 -0.91 0.36
C VAL A 153 14.19 -2.00 -0.08
N LYS A 154 13.32 -2.40 0.82
CA LYS A 154 12.20 -3.28 0.51
C LYS A 154 10.99 -2.41 0.21
N MET A 155 10.21 -2.79 -0.79
CA MET A 155 9.01 -2.06 -1.19
C MET A 155 7.83 -3.01 -1.30
N ALA A 156 6.70 -2.62 -0.73
CA ALA A 156 5.46 -3.36 -0.89
C ALA A 156 5.10 -3.50 -2.39
N PRO A 157 4.75 -4.70 -2.89
CA PRO A 157 4.27 -4.85 -4.27
C PRO A 157 2.96 -4.08 -4.47
N LEU A 158 2.60 -3.72 -5.71
CA LEU A 158 1.40 -2.90 -5.97
C LEU A 158 0.10 -3.51 -5.41
N CYS A 159 -0.06 -4.83 -5.48
CA CYS A 159 -1.21 -5.51 -4.86
C CYS A 159 -1.19 -5.38 -3.32
N GLY A 160 -0.01 -5.42 -2.71
CA GLY A 160 0.18 -5.18 -1.27
C GLY A 160 -0.12 -3.73 -0.88
N GLN A 161 0.30 -2.76 -1.70
CA GLN A 161 -0.01 -1.34 -1.47
C GLN A 161 -1.52 -1.08 -1.56
N PHE A 162 -2.21 -1.67 -2.53
CA PHE A 162 -3.67 -1.61 -2.59
C PHE A 162 -4.31 -2.17 -1.31
N LEU A 163 -3.78 -3.29 -0.82
CA LEU A 163 -4.30 -3.96 0.38
C LEU A 163 -4.07 -3.12 1.64
N ILE A 164 -2.88 -2.51 1.81
CA ILE A 164 -2.60 -1.58 2.91
C ILE A 164 -3.59 -0.41 2.87
N LYS A 165 -3.88 0.14 1.68
CA LYS A 165 -4.87 1.22 1.52
C LYS A 165 -6.29 0.76 1.85
N LEU A 166 -6.66 -0.47 1.53
CA LEU A 166 -7.96 -1.03 1.91
C LEU A 166 -8.09 -1.20 3.43
N ASP A 167 -7.04 -1.67 4.09
CA ASP A 167 -6.99 -1.81 5.55
C ASP A 167 -7.08 -0.44 6.24
N THR A 168 -6.28 0.53 5.79
CA THR A 168 -6.31 1.91 6.27
C THR A 168 -7.66 2.58 6.00
N TRP A 169 -8.27 2.34 4.83
CA TRP A 169 -9.61 2.83 4.51
C TRP A 169 -10.64 2.26 5.50
N ASN A 170 -10.55 0.98 5.82
CA ASN A 170 -11.46 0.35 6.78
C ASN A 170 -11.40 1.02 8.16
N ASP A 171 -10.22 1.45 8.60
CA ASP A 171 -10.06 2.13 9.89
C ASP A 171 -10.61 3.57 9.90
N ARG A 172 -10.52 4.31 8.78
CA ARG A 172 -10.77 5.76 8.77
C ARG A 172 -11.72 6.28 7.70
N ASN A 173 -12.49 5.41 7.02
CA ASN A 173 -13.39 5.82 5.93
C ASN A 173 -14.48 6.82 6.31
N ALA A 174 -14.80 6.96 7.59
CA ALA A 174 -15.74 7.97 8.08
C ALA A 174 -15.15 9.41 8.06
N SER A 175 -13.83 9.56 8.06
CA SER A 175 -13.13 10.84 8.15
C SER A 175 -12.43 11.25 6.85
N THR A 176 -12.08 10.31 5.98
CA THR A 176 -11.36 10.57 4.73
C THR A 176 -11.65 9.51 3.67
N ASP A 177 -11.56 9.92 2.40
CA ASP A 177 -11.71 9.06 1.22
C ASP A 177 -10.41 8.94 0.39
N LYS A 178 -9.30 9.51 0.87
CA LYS A 178 -8.01 9.53 0.16
C LYS A 178 -7.48 8.13 -0.16
N ASP A 179 -7.74 7.16 0.72
CA ASP A 179 -7.31 5.78 0.50
C ASP A 179 -8.03 5.13 -0.69
N ALA A 180 -9.30 5.49 -0.92
CA ALA A 180 -10.06 5.04 -2.08
C ALA A 180 -9.52 5.66 -3.39
N GLU A 181 -9.06 6.92 -3.37
CA GLU A 181 -8.36 7.55 -4.49
C GLU A 181 -7.10 6.78 -4.86
N ASP A 182 -6.25 6.48 -3.86
CA ASP A 182 -5.01 5.73 -4.05
C ASP A 182 -5.27 4.31 -4.56
N MET A 183 -6.26 3.59 -4.00
CA MET A 183 -6.68 2.27 -4.47
C MET A 183 -7.12 2.29 -5.93
N LEU A 184 -7.95 3.25 -6.30
CA LEU A 184 -8.47 3.34 -7.66
C LEU A 184 -7.38 3.73 -8.65
N PHE A 185 -6.41 4.57 -8.24
CA PHE A 185 -5.25 4.89 -9.05
C PHE A 185 -4.41 3.66 -9.36
N ILE A 186 -4.11 2.82 -8.35
CA ILE A 186 -3.41 1.54 -8.55
C ILE A 186 -4.21 0.66 -9.52
N LEU A 187 -5.50 0.51 -9.29
CA LEU A 187 -6.38 -0.35 -10.09
C LEU A 187 -6.41 0.07 -11.57
N LYS A 188 -6.51 1.36 -11.87
CA LYS A 188 -6.54 1.90 -13.23
C LYS A 188 -5.28 1.59 -14.04
N ASN A 189 -4.13 1.46 -13.37
CA ASN A 189 -2.84 1.15 -13.98
C ASN A 189 -2.50 -0.35 -13.95
N TYR A 190 -3.25 -1.15 -13.17
CA TYR A 190 -2.83 -2.51 -12.85
C TYR A 190 -2.72 -3.42 -14.07
N LEU A 191 -3.73 -3.41 -14.93
CA LEU A 191 -3.73 -4.25 -16.13
C LEU A 191 -2.55 -3.94 -17.05
N ASP A 192 -2.32 -2.68 -17.37
CA ASP A 192 -1.27 -2.25 -18.30
C ASP A 192 0.12 -2.62 -17.78
N ILE A 193 0.34 -2.42 -16.47
CA ILE A 193 1.57 -2.80 -15.79
C ILE A 193 1.77 -4.32 -15.86
N GLN A 194 0.76 -5.11 -15.54
CA GLN A 194 0.87 -6.57 -15.56
C GLN A 194 1.08 -7.11 -16.96
N LEU A 195 0.39 -6.59 -17.97
CA LEU A 195 0.60 -6.97 -19.37
C LEU A 195 2.00 -6.61 -19.88
N LEU A 196 2.58 -5.52 -19.38
CA LEU A 196 3.94 -5.11 -19.76
C LEU A 196 5.01 -6.04 -19.17
N TYR A 197 4.85 -6.48 -17.94
CA TYR A 197 5.89 -7.22 -17.20
C TYR A 197 5.58 -8.69 -16.99
N GLN A 198 4.32 -9.10 -17.06
CA GLN A 198 3.84 -10.44 -16.72
C GLN A 198 2.88 -11.03 -17.75
N LYS A 199 2.94 -10.57 -19.01
CA LYS A 199 2.02 -11.01 -20.09
C LYS A 199 1.92 -12.52 -20.26
N ASP A 200 3.00 -13.26 -19.96
CA ASP A 200 3.04 -14.71 -20.08
C ASP A 200 2.46 -15.43 -18.83
N ASN A 201 2.14 -14.67 -17.78
CA ASN A 201 1.63 -15.15 -16.49
C ASN A 201 0.18 -14.69 -16.22
N VAL A 202 -0.56 -14.30 -17.25
CA VAL A 202 -2.00 -13.95 -17.12
C VAL A 202 -2.73 -15.12 -16.47
N PRO A 203 -3.45 -14.92 -15.34
CA PRO A 203 -4.19 -15.99 -14.70
C PRO A 203 -5.33 -16.49 -15.61
N PRO A 204 -5.22 -17.67 -16.22
CA PRO A 204 -6.10 -18.08 -17.33
C PRO A 204 -7.54 -18.30 -16.93
N ASP A 205 -7.77 -18.69 -15.68
CA ASP A 205 -9.12 -18.98 -15.14
C ASP A 205 -9.75 -17.77 -14.41
N VAL A 206 -9.03 -16.67 -14.34
CA VAL A 206 -9.40 -15.51 -13.53
C VAL A 206 -9.63 -14.28 -14.40
N VAL A 207 -8.67 -13.96 -15.27
CA VAL A 207 -8.79 -12.84 -16.21
C VAL A 207 -9.41 -13.37 -17.50
N THR A 208 -10.68 -13.14 -17.69
CA THR A 208 -11.40 -13.50 -18.89
C THR A 208 -11.50 -12.29 -19.80
N PHE A 209 -10.70 -12.28 -20.87
CA PHE A 209 -10.82 -11.29 -21.95
C PHE A 209 -12.00 -11.70 -22.84
N ASP A 210 -13.25 -11.61 -22.33
CA ASP A 210 -14.41 -11.82 -23.16
C ASP A 210 -14.64 -10.59 -24.06
N ASN A 211 -15.05 -10.85 -25.29
CA ASN A 211 -15.23 -9.81 -26.29
C ASN A 211 -16.48 -8.92 -26.08
N GLU A 212 -17.27 -9.16 -25.05
CA GLU A 212 -18.56 -8.48 -24.83
C GLU A 212 -18.42 -7.23 -23.93
N SER A 213 -17.38 -7.15 -23.08
CA SER A 213 -17.08 -5.93 -22.34
C SER A 213 -15.59 -5.64 -22.34
N LEU A 214 -15.14 -4.73 -23.19
CA LEU A 214 -13.76 -4.21 -23.22
C LEU A 214 -13.50 -3.28 -22.03
N ASP A 215 -13.73 -3.75 -20.80
CA ASP A 215 -13.48 -2.95 -19.63
C ASP A 215 -12.13 -3.32 -18.99
N ALA A 216 -11.10 -2.57 -19.36
CA ALA A 216 -9.74 -2.75 -18.86
C ALA A 216 -9.66 -2.65 -17.32
N ILE A 217 -10.53 -1.86 -16.70
CA ILE A 217 -10.57 -1.73 -15.23
C ILE A 217 -11.06 -3.03 -14.59
N ILE A 218 -12.05 -3.69 -15.18
CA ILE A 218 -12.54 -4.98 -14.67
C ILE A 218 -11.49 -6.08 -14.81
N TRP A 219 -10.77 -6.12 -15.92
CA TRP A 219 -9.66 -7.07 -16.09
C TRP A 219 -8.52 -6.77 -15.11
N GLY A 220 -8.20 -5.49 -14.89
CA GLY A 220 -7.25 -5.09 -13.86
C GLY A 220 -7.71 -5.51 -12.46
N ALA A 221 -8.99 -5.36 -12.15
CA ALA A 221 -9.58 -5.79 -10.87
C ALA A 221 -9.50 -7.32 -10.69
N GLN A 222 -9.74 -8.10 -11.75
CA GLN A 222 -9.60 -9.56 -11.72
C GLN A 222 -8.17 -9.97 -11.38
N TRP A 223 -7.19 -9.39 -12.06
CA TRP A 223 -5.78 -9.72 -11.82
C TRP A 223 -5.32 -9.27 -10.44
N LEU A 224 -5.64 -8.04 -10.06
CA LEU A 224 -5.30 -7.49 -8.75
C LEU A 224 -5.90 -8.31 -7.60
N ALA A 225 -7.18 -8.69 -7.69
CA ALA A 225 -7.82 -9.54 -6.71
C ALA A 225 -7.18 -10.93 -6.63
N TYR A 226 -6.77 -11.49 -7.77
CA TYR A 226 -6.03 -12.75 -7.80
C TYR A 226 -4.69 -12.63 -7.07
N ASP A 227 -3.88 -11.63 -7.40
CA ASP A 227 -2.57 -11.42 -6.79
C ASP A 227 -2.70 -11.19 -5.26
N ILE A 228 -3.68 -10.40 -4.83
CA ILE A 228 -4.00 -10.22 -3.40
C ILE A 228 -4.39 -11.55 -2.76
N SER A 229 -5.20 -12.36 -3.44
CA SER A 229 -5.64 -13.64 -2.90
C SER A 229 -4.49 -14.62 -2.68
N LYS A 230 -3.41 -14.53 -3.46
CA LYS A 230 -2.21 -15.37 -3.31
C LYS A 230 -1.25 -14.84 -2.24
N LEU A 231 -1.26 -13.53 -2.01
CA LEU A 231 -0.42 -12.88 -1.01
C LEU A 231 -0.90 -13.15 0.42
N LEU A 232 -2.22 -13.20 0.64
CA LEU A 232 -2.82 -13.29 1.96
C LEU A 232 -2.82 -14.71 2.55
N THR A 233 -2.69 -14.82 3.88
CA THR A 233 -3.10 -16.00 4.62
C THR A 233 -4.59 -16.29 4.42
N THR A 234 -5.02 -17.52 4.74
CA THR A 234 -6.45 -17.88 4.62
C THR A 234 -7.34 -17.05 5.55
N GLU A 235 -6.86 -16.76 6.74
CA GLU A 235 -7.57 -15.94 7.72
C GLU A 235 -7.75 -14.49 7.23
N HIS A 236 -6.68 -13.86 6.77
CA HIS A 236 -6.73 -12.51 6.25
C HIS A 236 -7.55 -12.43 4.96
N LEU A 237 -7.43 -13.41 4.06
CA LEU A 237 -8.26 -13.47 2.86
C LEU A 237 -9.76 -13.55 3.21
N GLN A 238 -10.13 -14.34 4.23
CA GLN A 238 -11.52 -14.40 4.70
C GLN A 238 -11.97 -13.05 5.24
N PHE A 239 -11.14 -12.36 6.03
CA PHE A 239 -11.46 -11.04 6.56
C PHE A 239 -11.76 -10.04 5.45
N TYR A 240 -10.90 -9.92 4.43
CA TYR A 240 -11.11 -8.96 3.34
C TYR A 240 -12.25 -9.37 2.39
N ALA A 241 -12.51 -10.66 2.23
CA ALA A 241 -13.69 -11.15 1.51
C ALA A 241 -14.98 -10.75 2.23
N ASP A 242 -15.02 -10.90 3.55
CA ASP A 242 -16.17 -10.51 4.38
C ASP A 242 -16.36 -8.99 4.40
N LEU A 243 -15.28 -8.21 4.49
CA LEU A 243 -15.30 -6.74 4.42
C LEU A 243 -15.93 -6.28 3.09
N ALA A 244 -15.41 -6.75 1.96
CA ALA A 244 -15.92 -6.38 0.64
C ALA A 244 -17.38 -6.84 0.44
N SER A 245 -17.72 -8.04 0.91
CA SER A 245 -19.11 -8.55 0.84
C SER A 245 -20.07 -7.73 1.70
N ALA A 246 -19.64 -7.30 2.88
CA ALA A 246 -20.44 -6.46 3.76
C ALA A 246 -20.69 -5.08 3.14
N GLU A 247 -19.68 -4.49 2.50
CA GLU A 247 -19.83 -3.22 1.78
C GLU A 247 -20.79 -3.36 0.58
N LEU A 248 -20.67 -4.41 -0.22
CA LEU A 248 -21.60 -4.67 -1.33
C LEU A 248 -23.07 -4.81 -0.88
N LYS A 249 -23.31 -5.45 0.28
CA LYS A 249 -24.67 -5.62 0.85
C LYS A 249 -25.29 -4.30 1.31
N LYS A 250 -24.50 -3.26 1.54
CA LYS A 250 -25.01 -1.92 1.89
C LYS A 250 -25.58 -1.18 0.67
N GLU A 251 -25.35 -1.69 -0.54
CA GLU A 251 -25.79 -1.09 -1.80
C GLU A 251 -25.38 0.39 -1.90
N GLU A 252 -26.31 1.29 -2.19
CA GLU A 252 -26.07 2.74 -2.31
C GLU A 252 -25.56 3.40 -1.00
N LYS A 253 -25.65 2.69 0.13
CA LYS A 253 -25.14 3.15 1.43
C LYS A 253 -23.70 2.72 1.70
N SER A 254 -23.06 2.03 0.77
CA SER A 254 -21.66 1.63 0.91
C SER A 254 -20.73 2.83 0.81
N ASN A 255 -19.96 3.09 1.88
CA ASN A 255 -18.91 4.09 1.83
C ASN A 255 -17.83 3.71 0.82
N LEU A 256 -17.52 2.43 0.67
CA LEU A 256 -16.51 1.95 -0.26
C LEU A 256 -16.88 2.26 -1.71
N ILE A 257 -18.10 1.91 -2.11
CA ILE A 257 -18.61 2.21 -3.45
C ILE A 257 -18.70 3.72 -3.65
N TYR A 258 -19.24 4.45 -2.68
CA TYR A 258 -19.38 5.91 -2.76
C TYR A 258 -18.02 6.62 -2.91
N HIS A 259 -17.00 6.22 -2.17
CA HIS A 259 -15.67 6.80 -2.28
C HIS A 259 -15.01 6.48 -3.63
N PHE A 260 -15.19 5.25 -4.14
CA PHE A 260 -14.73 4.90 -5.49
C PHE A 260 -15.42 5.72 -6.57
N MET A 261 -16.72 5.94 -6.48
CA MET A 261 -17.49 6.75 -7.43
C MET A 261 -16.93 8.16 -7.59
N LYS A 262 -16.42 8.78 -6.52
CA LYS A 262 -15.83 10.13 -6.55
C LYS A 262 -14.63 10.23 -7.49
N TYR A 263 -13.83 9.18 -7.60
CA TYR A 263 -12.58 9.16 -8.33
C TYR A 263 -12.61 8.33 -9.62
N TYR A 264 -13.73 7.62 -9.87
CA TYR A 264 -13.87 6.71 -11.00
C TYR A 264 -13.83 7.40 -12.35
N GLY A 265 -14.58 8.46 -12.53
CA GLY A 265 -14.69 9.25 -13.77
C GLY A 265 -13.95 10.58 -13.69
N ASN A 266 -13.75 11.22 -14.85
CA ASN A 266 -13.28 12.62 -14.92
C ASN A 266 -14.47 13.56 -14.64
N SER A 267 -15.01 13.52 -13.43
CA SER A 267 -16.25 14.19 -13.07
C SER A 267 -16.06 15.67 -12.72
N GLU A 268 -15.63 16.48 -13.69
CA GLU A 268 -15.89 17.92 -13.54
C GLU A 268 -17.35 18.31 -13.91
N MET A 269 -18.13 17.44 -14.60
CA MET A 269 -19.52 17.72 -15.02
C MET A 269 -20.39 16.46 -15.34
N GLY A 270 -20.06 15.28 -14.84
CA GLY A 270 -20.81 14.05 -15.15
C GLY A 270 -21.84 13.68 -14.08
N ASP A 271 -22.89 12.95 -14.50
CA ASP A 271 -23.82 12.31 -13.58
C ASP A 271 -23.05 11.31 -12.71
N PHE A 272 -22.79 11.71 -11.46
CA PHE A 272 -22.06 10.91 -10.46
C PHE A 272 -22.73 9.56 -10.23
N SER A 273 -24.05 9.46 -10.42
CA SER A 273 -24.83 8.24 -10.26
C SER A 273 -24.47 7.17 -11.29
N SER A 274 -24.01 7.56 -12.48
CA SER A 274 -23.57 6.63 -13.53
C SER A 274 -22.35 5.79 -13.14
N ASN A 275 -21.56 6.23 -12.14
CA ASN A 275 -20.37 5.53 -11.66
C ASN A 275 -20.70 4.41 -10.66
N TYR A 276 -21.94 4.32 -10.18
CA TYR A 276 -22.30 3.33 -9.15
C TYR A 276 -22.11 1.89 -9.63
N GLU A 277 -22.72 1.53 -10.75
CA GLU A 277 -22.67 0.15 -11.24
C GLU A 277 -21.24 -0.31 -11.62
N PRO A 278 -20.42 0.49 -12.33
CA PRO A 278 -19.01 0.16 -12.53
C PRO A 278 -18.23 -0.07 -11.24
N CYS A 279 -18.39 0.80 -10.25
CA CYS A 279 -17.71 0.65 -8.96
C CYS A 279 -18.20 -0.58 -8.19
N ARG A 280 -19.52 -0.86 -8.20
CA ARG A 280 -20.12 -2.07 -7.62
C ARG A 280 -19.58 -3.33 -8.30
N GLN A 281 -19.43 -3.32 -9.62
CA GLN A 281 -18.90 -4.44 -10.40
C GLN A 281 -17.44 -4.74 -10.03
N ILE A 282 -16.60 -3.71 -9.88
CA ILE A 282 -15.21 -3.87 -9.41
C ILE A 282 -15.19 -4.69 -8.11
N TRP A 283 -15.91 -4.27 -7.08
CA TRP A 283 -15.92 -4.95 -5.78
C TRP A 283 -16.58 -6.33 -5.82
N SER A 284 -17.55 -6.53 -6.72
CA SER A 284 -18.14 -7.86 -6.96
C SER A 284 -17.12 -8.85 -7.52
N VAL A 285 -16.18 -8.38 -8.35
CA VAL A 285 -15.06 -9.18 -8.87
C VAL A 285 -14.13 -9.60 -7.73
N PHE A 286 -13.76 -8.68 -6.83
CA PHE A 286 -12.93 -9.01 -5.66
C PHE A 286 -13.59 -10.10 -4.80
N VAL A 287 -14.87 -9.94 -4.46
CA VAL A 287 -15.60 -10.93 -3.66
C VAL A 287 -15.63 -12.29 -4.34
N LYS A 288 -15.89 -12.33 -5.65
CA LYS A 288 -15.94 -13.58 -6.43
C LYS A 288 -14.60 -14.31 -6.39
N ILE A 289 -13.50 -13.59 -6.61
CA ILE A 289 -12.16 -14.20 -6.68
C ILE A 289 -11.69 -14.64 -5.29
N PHE A 290 -11.89 -13.83 -4.27
CA PHE A 290 -11.56 -14.18 -2.90
C PHE A 290 -12.34 -15.43 -2.43
N SER A 291 -13.64 -15.47 -2.73
CA SER A 291 -14.46 -16.64 -2.39
C SER A 291 -14.01 -17.90 -3.11
N LYS A 292 -13.66 -17.81 -4.41
CA LYS A 292 -13.13 -18.93 -5.18
C LYS A 292 -11.84 -19.47 -4.56
N GLU A 293 -10.89 -18.59 -4.24
CA GLU A 293 -9.61 -18.98 -3.62
C GLU A 293 -9.82 -19.64 -2.25
N LEU A 294 -10.72 -19.10 -1.42
CA LEU A 294 -11.06 -19.69 -0.14
C LEU A 294 -11.67 -21.10 -0.27
N GLU A 295 -12.51 -21.33 -1.29
CA GLU A 295 -13.04 -22.65 -1.58
C GLU A 295 -11.97 -23.62 -2.06
N GLU A 296 -11.01 -23.15 -2.86
CA GLU A 296 -9.89 -23.97 -3.33
C GLU A 296 -8.98 -24.39 -2.19
N ARG A 297 -8.66 -23.49 -1.26
CA ARG A 297 -7.85 -23.79 -0.06
C ARG A 297 -8.52 -24.78 0.89
N LYS A 298 -9.86 -24.80 0.98
CA LYS A 298 -10.60 -25.78 1.79
C LYS A 298 -10.53 -27.22 1.24
N LYS A 299 -10.16 -27.39 -0.03
CA LYS A 299 -10.06 -28.69 -0.70
C LYS A 299 -8.65 -29.32 -0.60
N GLN A 300 -7.67 -28.52 -0.20
CA GLN A 300 -6.28 -28.95 0.03
C GLN A 300 -6.07 -29.43 1.47
#